data_952219f51049d088ff3275d11b8bb6cd
#
_entry.id   952219f51049d088ff3275d11b8bb6cd
#
_cell.length_a   1.000
_cell.length_b   1.000
_cell.length_c   1.000
_cell.angle_alpha   90.00
_cell.angle_beta   90.00
_cell.angle_gamma   90.00
#
_symmetry.space_group_name_H-M   'P 1'
#
loop_
_entity.id
_entity.type
_entity.pdbx_description
1 polymer ?
#
loop_
_entity_poly.entity_id
_entity_poly.type
_entity_poly.pdbx_seq_one_letter_code
_entity_poly.pdbx_strand_id
1 'polypeptide(L)'
;MSRILIIEDDPALRNSIRSILERDGHEARTAGDGAAGVRELQTGGAWDVVLLDIGLPFVDGWEILQGLEGRRLPSVIVISARGGEQDKVRALDMGADDYLAKPFGADELLARIRAVLRRTQPAVGPNLVVKSGSVTVDLAGRVVVRDGAEVRLSPTEYGLLAALARHPGQVIDHRTLLRDVWGPSYGDERNYLRTFVQRLRTKLEDDPKNPQVIVTAGTRGYRFGVAPIER
;
A
#
# COMPACT_ATOMS: atom_id res chain seq x y z
N MET A 1 17.02 7.07 5.88
CA MET A 1 16.27 7.99 6.78
C MET A 1 15.01 8.39 6.05
N SER A 2 13.84 8.15 6.63
CA SER A 2 12.53 8.43 6.02
C SER A 2 11.76 9.41 6.89
N ARG A 3 10.87 10.20 6.28
CA ARG A 3 10.04 11.19 6.96
C ARG A 3 8.65 10.61 7.24
N ILE A 4 8.28 10.53 8.51
CA ILE A 4 7.06 9.89 8.97
C ILE A 4 6.20 10.91 9.73
N LEU A 5 4.96 11.08 9.31
CA LEU A 5 3.97 11.88 10.03
C LEU A 5 3.10 10.96 10.90
N ILE A 6 2.94 11.32 12.17
CA ILE A 6 2.08 10.62 13.14
C ILE A 6 0.88 11.52 13.43
N ILE A 7 -0.32 11.05 13.13
CA ILE A 7 -1.59 11.73 13.44
C ILE A 7 -2.33 10.86 14.46
N GLU A 8 -2.25 11.25 15.73
CA GLU A 8 -2.73 10.48 16.88
C GLU A 8 -3.12 11.47 17.98
N ASP A 9 -4.29 11.35 18.57
CA ASP A 9 -4.77 12.29 19.61
C ASP A 9 -4.24 11.94 21.00
N ASP A 10 -4.02 10.66 21.32
CA ASP A 10 -3.40 10.27 22.60
C ASP A 10 -1.92 10.73 22.68
N PRO A 11 -1.59 11.69 23.55
CA PRO A 11 -0.23 12.22 23.63
C PRO A 11 0.80 11.18 24.12
N ALA A 12 0.39 10.21 24.95
CA ALA A 12 1.28 9.18 25.46
C ALA A 12 1.67 8.20 24.34
N LEU A 13 0.69 7.70 23.58
CA LEU A 13 0.90 6.84 22.44
C LEU A 13 1.67 7.56 21.35
N ARG A 14 1.30 8.79 21.00
CA ARG A 14 1.96 9.63 20.01
C ARG A 14 3.45 9.82 20.32
N ASN A 15 3.80 10.15 21.57
CA ASN A 15 5.18 10.30 22.00
C ASN A 15 5.95 8.98 22.01
N SER A 16 5.29 7.88 22.39
CA SER A 16 5.88 6.54 22.33
C SER A 16 6.24 6.14 20.89
N ILE A 17 5.31 6.30 19.97
CA ILE A 17 5.54 6.03 18.54
C ILE A 17 6.70 6.89 18.01
N ARG A 18 6.69 8.20 18.29
CA ARG A 18 7.78 9.09 17.88
C ARG A 18 9.13 8.59 18.36
N SER A 19 9.24 8.25 19.64
CA SER A 19 10.50 7.76 20.24
C SER A 19 10.98 6.45 19.60
N ILE A 20 10.06 5.54 19.24
CA ILE A 20 10.38 4.29 18.54
C ILE A 20 10.97 4.60 17.16
N LEU A 21 10.35 5.50 16.40
CA LEU A 21 10.77 5.88 15.05
C LEU A 21 12.11 6.60 15.01
N GLU A 22 12.32 7.55 15.93
CA GLU A 22 13.57 8.29 16.05
C GLU A 22 14.75 7.38 16.41
N ARG A 23 14.54 6.36 17.27
CA ARG A 23 15.55 5.33 17.58
C ARG A 23 15.87 4.42 16.39
N ASP A 24 14.89 4.16 15.50
CA ASP A 24 15.10 3.39 14.25
C ASP A 24 15.69 4.25 13.12
N GLY A 25 16.03 5.54 13.39
CA GLY A 25 16.71 6.43 12.46
C GLY A 25 15.78 7.15 11.48
N HIS A 26 14.50 7.30 11.78
CA HIS A 26 13.53 8.05 11.00
C HIS A 26 13.35 9.48 11.54
N GLU A 27 12.99 10.42 10.66
CA GLU A 27 12.48 11.74 11.04
C GLU A 27 10.98 11.61 11.34
N ALA A 28 10.56 11.87 12.58
CA ALA A 28 9.17 11.78 12.97
C ALA A 28 8.59 13.14 13.32
N ARG A 29 7.47 13.52 12.69
CA ARG A 29 6.63 14.65 13.09
C ARG A 29 5.29 14.18 13.60
N THR A 30 4.68 14.99 14.46
CA THR A 30 3.46 14.62 15.15
C THR A 30 2.38 15.69 14.98
N ALA A 31 1.15 15.23 14.80
CA ALA A 31 -0.07 16.03 14.86
C ALA A 31 -1.00 15.42 15.92
N GLY A 32 -1.54 16.26 16.82
CA GLY A 32 -2.36 15.81 17.93
C GLY A 32 -3.87 15.78 17.63
N ASP A 33 -4.26 16.18 16.44
CA ASP A 33 -5.64 16.15 15.95
C ASP A 33 -5.68 16.09 14.43
N GLY A 34 -6.85 15.79 13.87
CA GLY A 34 -7.04 15.67 12.43
C GLY A 34 -6.79 16.97 11.67
N ALA A 35 -7.15 18.13 12.23
CA ALA A 35 -6.93 19.42 11.57
C ALA A 35 -5.43 19.76 11.48
N ALA A 36 -4.66 19.48 12.53
CA ALA A 36 -3.22 19.61 12.52
C ALA A 36 -2.59 18.63 11.51
N GLY A 37 -3.09 17.39 11.45
CA GLY A 37 -2.67 16.38 10.48
C GLY A 37 -2.87 16.84 9.04
N VAL A 38 -4.04 17.37 8.71
CA VAL A 38 -4.35 17.90 7.37
C VAL A 38 -3.43 19.07 7.02
N ARG A 39 -3.15 19.98 7.95
CA ARG A 39 -2.19 21.09 7.73
C ARG A 39 -0.80 20.55 7.42
N GLU A 40 -0.28 19.60 8.19
CA GLU A 40 1.02 18.97 7.95
C GLU A 40 1.09 18.26 6.59
N LEU A 41 0.02 17.58 6.18
CA LEU A 41 -0.07 16.95 4.86
C LEU A 41 -0.06 17.96 3.70
N GLN A 42 -0.56 19.16 3.92
CA GLN A 42 -0.60 20.22 2.92
C GLN A 42 0.70 21.05 2.85
N THR A 43 1.33 21.31 3.99
CA THR A 43 2.42 22.26 4.13
C THR A 43 3.75 21.64 4.54
N GLY A 44 3.73 20.47 5.15
CA GLY A 44 4.91 19.83 5.76
C GLY A 44 5.93 19.23 4.78
N GLY A 45 5.68 19.31 3.48
CA GLY A 45 6.54 18.74 2.44
C GLY A 45 6.21 17.27 2.13
N ALA A 46 7.17 16.57 1.48
CA ALA A 46 6.97 15.17 1.11
C ALA A 46 7.14 14.24 2.33
N TRP A 47 6.11 13.47 2.62
CA TRP A 47 6.12 12.40 3.62
C TRP A 47 6.33 11.06 2.91
N ASP A 48 7.11 10.15 3.52
CA ASP A 48 7.26 8.79 3.03
C ASP A 48 6.14 7.89 3.58
N VAL A 49 5.80 8.08 4.86
CA VAL A 49 4.74 7.32 5.54
C VAL A 49 3.91 8.26 6.42
N VAL A 50 2.61 8.01 6.46
CA VAL A 50 1.67 8.58 7.44
C VAL A 50 1.13 7.46 8.31
N LEU A 51 1.28 7.60 9.61
CA LEU A 51 0.60 6.80 10.62
C LEU A 51 -0.65 7.56 11.02
N LEU A 52 -1.83 7.02 10.73
CA LEU A 52 -3.11 7.72 10.89
C LEU A 52 -4.02 6.96 11.86
N ASP A 53 -4.30 7.55 13.01
CA ASP A 53 -5.45 7.09 13.80
C ASP A 53 -6.76 7.48 13.11
N ILE A 54 -7.68 6.52 13.02
CA ILE A 54 -9.04 6.79 12.51
C ILE A 54 -9.99 7.23 13.61
N GLY A 55 -9.63 7.06 14.87
CA GLY A 55 -10.44 7.44 16.04
C GLY A 55 -10.27 8.90 16.49
N LEU A 56 -9.80 9.80 15.62
CA LEU A 56 -9.51 11.19 15.96
C LEU A 56 -10.78 11.97 16.33
N PRO A 57 -10.71 12.91 17.30
CA PRO A 57 -11.79 13.82 17.60
C PRO A 57 -11.91 14.91 16.50
N PHE A 58 -13.12 15.42 16.29
CA PHE A 58 -13.49 16.56 15.44
C PHE A 58 -13.35 16.32 13.93
N VAL A 59 -12.21 15.84 13.44
CA VAL A 59 -11.99 15.46 12.04
C VAL A 59 -11.74 13.97 12.00
N ASP A 60 -12.66 13.22 11.43
CA ASP A 60 -12.58 11.76 11.35
C ASP A 60 -11.38 11.33 10.48
N GLY A 61 -10.58 10.41 10.99
CA GLY A 61 -9.45 9.86 10.24
C GLY A 61 -9.86 9.20 8.90
N TRP A 62 -11.11 8.75 8.78
CA TRP A 62 -11.67 8.28 7.52
C TRP A 62 -11.77 9.40 6.47
N GLU A 63 -12.16 10.61 6.87
CA GLU A 63 -12.22 11.77 5.98
C GLU A 63 -10.82 12.18 5.52
N ILE A 64 -9.84 12.11 6.43
CA ILE A 64 -8.44 12.39 6.09
C ILE A 64 -7.94 11.38 5.06
N LEU A 65 -8.18 10.09 5.28
CA LEU A 65 -7.77 9.02 4.39
C LEU A 65 -8.37 9.19 2.99
N GLN A 66 -9.67 9.48 2.91
CA GLN A 66 -10.37 9.72 1.65
C GLN A 66 -9.83 10.96 0.92
N GLY A 67 -9.50 12.01 1.66
CA GLY A 67 -8.94 13.26 1.10
C GLY A 67 -7.52 13.11 0.53
N LEU A 68 -6.85 12.00 0.81
CA LEU A 68 -5.54 11.67 0.26
C LEU A 68 -5.64 11.00 -1.12
N GLU A 69 -6.78 10.50 -1.53
CA GLU A 69 -6.95 9.81 -2.80
C GLU A 69 -6.60 10.70 -4.00
N GLY A 70 -5.82 10.20 -4.96
CA GLY A 70 -5.48 10.89 -6.22
C GLY A 70 -4.28 11.86 -6.18
N ARG A 71 -3.63 12.10 -5.05
CA ARG A 71 -2.40 12.91 -4.95
C ARG A 71 -1.15 12.02 -5.09
N ARG A 72 0.06 12.64 -5.18
CA ARG A 72 1.32 11.90 -4.99
C ARG A 72 1.43 11.60 -3.49
N LEU A 73 0.89 10.43 -3.10
CA LEU A 73 0.62 10.11 -1.71
C LEU A 73 1.83 9.53 -1.00
N PRO A 74 2.05 9.91 0.27
CA PRO A 74 2.79 9.05 1.17
C PRO A 74 2.06 7.72 1.33
N SER A 75 2.78 6.68 1.70
CA SER A 75 2.11 5.45 2.12
C SER A 75 1.38 5.66 3.45
N VAL A 76 0.15 5.17 3.56
CA VAL A 76 -0.68 5.35 4.76
C VAL A 76 -0.82 4.03 5.51
N ILE A 77 -0.40 4.01 6.77
CA ILE A 77 -0.70 2.92 7.71
C ILE A 77 -1.77 3.45 8.68
N VAL A 78 -2.94 2.85 8.63
CA VAL A 78 -4.00 3.15 9.60
C VAL A 78 -3.68 2.49 10.93
N ILE A 79 -3.82 3.23 12.03
CA ILE A 79 -3.71 2.73 13.40
C ILE A 79 -5.09 2.86 14.04
N SER A 80 -5.59 1.80 14.71
CA SER A 80 -6.92 1.87 15.30
C SER A 80 -7.14 0.88 16.43
N ALA A 81 -7.96 1.27 17.41
CA ALA A 81 -8.51 0.35 18.40
C ALA A 81 -9.54 -0.64 17.83
N ARG A 82 -10.06 -0.37 16.61
CA ARG A 82 -10.99 -1.25 15.92
C ARG A 82 -10.20 -2.35 15.22
N GLY A 83 -10.20 -3.58 15.77
CA GLY A 83 -9.44 -4.71 15.24
C GLY A 83 -10.21 -5.59 14.26
N GLY A 84 -11.45 -5.25 13.94
CA GLY A 84 -12.34 -6.04 13.10
C GLY A 84 -11.85 -6.17 11.66
N GLU A 85 -12.12 -7.31 11.02
CA GLU A 85 -11.74 -7.53 9.63
C GLU A 85 -12.43 -6.55 8.68
N GLN A 86 -13.66 -6.17 8.97
CA GLN A 86 -14.42 -5.18 8.19
C GLN A 86 -13.76 -3.81 8.20
N ASP A 87 -13.25 -3.36 9.36
CA ASP A 87 -12.55 -2.07 9.47
C ASP A 87 -11.23 -2.09 8.70
N LYS A 88 -10.50 -3.21 8.74
CA LYS A 88 -9.27 -3.40 7.96
C LYS A 88 -9.56 -3.31 6.46
N VAL A 89 -10.55 -4.06 5.98
CA VAL A 89 -10.95 -4.04 4.56
C VAL A 89 -11.39 -2.63 4.16
N ARG A 90 -12.22 -1.97 4.97
CA ARG A 90 -12.66 -0.60 4.71
C ARG A 90 -11.49 0.39 4.59
N ALA A 91 -10.52 0.33 5.52
CA ALA A 91 -9.34 1.20 5.47
C ALA A 91 -8.55 0.99 4.18
N LEU A 92 -8.33 -0.27 3.81
CA LEU A 92 -7.65 -0.61 2.58
C LEU A 92 -8.43 -0.14 1.36
N ASP A 93 -9.74 -0.35 1.28
CA ASP A 93 -10.60 0.11 0.19
C ASP A 93 -10.58 1.64 0.03
N MET A 94 -10.42 2.37 1.13
CA MET A 94 -10.31 3.83 1.15
C MET A 94 -8.90 4.38 0.90
N GLY A 95 -7.91 3.53 0.60
CA GLY A 95 -6.59 4.00 0.19
C GLY A 95 -5.44 3.71 1.14
N ALA A 96 -5.69 3.13 2.32
CA ALA A 96 -4.60 2.71 3.19
C ALA A 96 -3.72 1.63 2.53
N ASP A 97 -2.43 1.67 2.82
CA ASP A 97 -1.45 0.66 2.38
C ASP A 97 -1.32 -0.49 3.37
N ASP A 98 -1.65 -0.24 4.64
CA ASP A 98 -1.64 -1.23 5.71
C ASP A 98 -2.53 -0.79 6.88
N TYR A 99 -2.77 -1.73 7.81
CA TYR A 99 -3.60 -1.51 9.00
C TYR A 99 -2.96 -2.15 10.23
N LEU A 100 -2.86 -1.39 11.32
CA LEU A 100 -2.29 -1.81 12.60
C LEU A 100 -3.33 -1.66 13.71
N ALA A 101 -3.74 -2.77 14.31
CA ALA A 101 -4.69 -2.75 15.42
C ALA A 101 -4.00 -2.42 16.74
N LYS A 102 -4.60 -1.55 17.55
CA LYS A 102 -4.18 -1.28 18.95
C LYS A 102 -4.73 -2.39 19.86
N PRO A 103 -3.93 -2.87 20.86
CA PRO A 103 -2.55 -2.54 21.16
C PRO A 103 -1.57 -3.27 20.25
N PHE A 104 -0.44 -2.64 19.94
CA PHE A 104 0.63 -3.21 19.11
C PHE A 104 2.00 -3.04 19.77
N GLY A 105 2.94 -3.89 19.40
CA GLY A 105 4.34 -3.81 19.83
C GLY A 105 5.19 -2.93 18.90
N ALA A 106 6.34 -2.47 19.42
CA ALA A 106 7.29 -1.69 18.64
C ALA A 106 7.80 -2.45 17.41
N ASP A 107 8.10 -3.74 17.57
CA ASP A 107 8.60 -4.58 16.47
C ASP A 107 7.58 -4.75 15.36
N GLU A 108 6.29 -4.86 15.69
CA GLU A 108 5.22 -4.94 14.71
C GLU A 108 5.09 -3.63 13.93
N LEU A 109 5.04 -2.49 14.62
CA LEU A 109 5.00 -1.17 13.99
C LEU A 109 6.18 -0.98 13.02
N LEU A 110 7.40 -1.24 13.46
CA LEU A 110 8.59 -1.10 12.64
C LEU A 110 8.62 -2.08 11.47
N ALA A 111 8.14 -3.32 11.65
CA ALA A 111 8.04 -4.29 10.56
C ALA A 111 7.10 -3.81 9.44
N ARG A 112 5.94 -3.21 9.79
CA ARG A 112 4.98 -2.65 8.84
C ARG A 112 5.55 -1.44 8.11
N ILE A 113 6.20 -0.53 8.82
CA ILE A 113 6.86 0.64 8.23
C ILE A 113 7.94 0.19 7.24
N ARG A 114 8.81 -0.75 7.63
CA ARG A 114 9.83 -1.29 6.72
C ARG A 114 9.23 -1.95 5.48
N ALA A 115 8.12 -2.67 5.64
CA ALA A 115 7.42 -3.30 4.51
C ALA A 115 6.89 -2.26 3.52
N VAL A 116 6.29 -1.19 4.02
CA VAL A 116 5.76 -0.08 3.22
C VAL A 116 6.91 0.67 2.52
N LEU A 117 7.96 1.04 3.25
CA LEU A 117 9.12 1.74 2.69
C LEU A 117 9.88 0.92 1.64
N ARG A 118 9.97 -0.41 1.82
CA ARG A 118 10.58 -1.29 0.81
C ARG A 118 9.87 -1.19 -0.54
N ARG A 119 8.56 -0.99 -0.55
CA ARG A 119 7.75 -0.85 -1.78
C ARG A 119 8.04 0.45 -2.52
N THR A 120 8.56 1.48 -1.84
CA THR A 120 8.91 2.77 -2.46
C THR A 120 10.32 2.77 -3.07
N GLN A 121 11.17 1.80 -2.71
CA GLN A 121 12.53 1.74 -3.23
C GLN A 121 12.57 1.29 -4.70
N PRO A 122 13.53 1.80 -5.50
CA PRO A 122 13.74 1.31 -6.86
C PRO A 122 13.95 -0.20 -6.88
N ALA A 123 13.35 -0.89 -7.82
CA ALA A 123 13.60 -2.30 -8.01
C ALA A 123 15.04 -2.50 -8.48
N VAL A 124 15.86 -3.19 -7.69
CA VAL A 124 17.19 -3.64 -8.13
C VAL A 124 16.96 -4.89 -8.98
N GLY A 125 17.12 -4.77 -10.30
CA GLY A 125 16.94 -5.90 -11.23
C GLY A 125 17.14 -5.46 -12.68
N PRO A 126 17.21 -6.41 -13.63
CA PRO A 126 17.34 -6.08 -15.04
C PRO A 126 16.19 -5.20 -15.51
N ASN A 127 16.45 -4.37 -16.52
CA ASN A 127 15.42 -3.56 -17.21
C ASN A 127 14.37 -4.50 -17.82
N LEU A 128 13.39 -4.87 -17.02
CA LEU A 128 12.33 -5.77 -17.44
C LEU A 128 11.08 -4.94 -17.72
N VAL A 129 10.72 -4.87 -18.99
CA VAL A 129 9.45 -4.31 -19.45
C VAL A 129 8.54 -5.48 -19.81
N VAL A 130 7.37 -5.54 -19.16
CA VAL A 130 6.40 -6.62 -19.36
C VAL A 130 5.10 -6.04 -19.90
N LYS A 131 4.45 -6.75 -20.83
CA LYS A 131 3.21 -6.31 -21.46
C LYS A 131 2.10 -7.34 -21.26
N SER A 132 0.88 -6.84 -21.07
CA SER A 132 -0.36 -7.61 -21.05
C SER A 132 -1.47 -6.75 -21.67
N GLY A 133 -1.92 -7.09 -22.88
CA GLY A 133 -2.85 -6.26 -23.62
C GLY A 133 -2.34 -4.83 -23.81
N SER A 134 -3.14 -3.85 -23.45
CA SER A 134 -2.81 -2.42 -23.48
C SER A 134 -1.90 -1.95 -22.35
N VAL A 135 -1.62 -2.82 -21.36
CA VAL A 135 -0.82 -2.47 -20.18
C VAL A 135 0.64 -2.81 -20.37
N THR A 136 1.51 -1.84 -20.13
CA THR A 136 2.97 -1.99 -20.11
C THR A 136 3.48 -1.65 -18.71
N VAL A 137 4.29 -2.52 -18.12
CA VAL A 137 4.93 -2.35 -16.81
C VAL A 137 6.43 -2.28 -16.99
N ASP A 138 7.02 -1.12 -16.77
CA ASP A 138 8.47 -0.95 -16.63
C ASP A 138 8.84 -1.13 -15.17
N LEU A 139 9.45 -2.28 -14.85
CA LEU A 139 9.83 -2.62 -13.48
C LEU A 139 11.02 -1.81 -12.97
N ALA A 140 11.92 -1.38 -13.85
CA ALA A 140 13.08 -0.58 -13.47
C ALA A 140 12.69 0.89 -13.23
N GLY A 141 11.96 1.47 -14.18
CA GLY A 141 11.44 2.85 -14.10
C GLY A 141 10.28 3.01 -13.13
N ARG A 142 9.67 1.91 -12.66
CA ARG A 142 8.45 1.91 -11.84
C ARG A 142 7.29 2.64 -12.51
N VAL A 143 7.21 2.54 -13.82
CA VAL A 143 6.19 3.18 -14.64
C VAL A 143 5.19 2.13 -15.14
N VAL A 144 3.93 2.44 -15.01
CA VAL A 144 2.84 1.63 -15.56
C VAL A 144 2.06 2.48 -16.55
N VAL A 145 1.91 1.97 -17.76
CA VAL A 145 1.20 2.66 -18.84
C VAL A 145 0.06 1.77 -19.29
N ARG A 146 -1.12 2.36 -19.50
CA ARG A 146 -2.28 1.73 -20.12
C ARG A 146 -2.77 2.62 -21.25
N ASP A 147 -2.97 2.06 -22.43
CA ASP A 147 -3.43 2.80 -23.63
C ASP A 147 -2.59 4.06 -23.93
N GLY A 148 -1.27 4.00 -23.66
CA GLY A 148 -0.33 5.12 -23.85
C GLY A 148 -0.34 6.18 -22.74
N ALA A 149 -1.22 6.07 -21.74
CA ALA A 149 -1.28 6.98 -20.60
C ALA A 149 -0.68 6.35 -19.33
N GLU A 150 0.05 7.13 -18.53
CA GLU A 150 0.60 6.67 -17.26
C GLU A 150 -0.50 6.44 -16.23
N VAL A 151 -0.50 5.26 -15.62
CA VAL A 151 -1.42 4.88 -14.54
C VAL A 151 -0.75 5.07 -13.20
N ARG A 152 -1.33 5.91 -12.35
CA ARG A 152 -0.83 6.15 -10.99
C ARG A 152 -1.26 5.03 -10.05
N LEU A 153 -0.26 4.36 -9.49
CA LEU A 153 -0.44 3.31 -8.49
C LEU A 153 0.13 3.76 -7.14
N SER A 154 -0.52 3.35 -6.05
CA SER A 154 0.08 3.48 -4.72
C SER A 154 1.31 2.56 -4.62
N PRO A 155 2.22 2.79 -3.65
CA PRO A 155 3.37 1.92 -3.45
C PRO A 155 2.99 0.44 -3.28
N THR A 156 1.89 0.14 -2.60
CA THR A 156 1.41 -1.23 -2.39
C THR A 156 0.78 -1.82 -3.65
N GLU A 157 -0.02 -1.06 -4.38
CA GLU A 157 -0.54 -1.48 -5.68
C GLU A 157 0.58 -1.81 -6.65
N TYR A 158 1.58 -0.92 -6.74
CA TYR A 158 2.75 -1.18 -7.57
C TYR A 158 3.53 -2.41 -7.10
N GLY A 159 3.75 -2.55 -5.78
CA GLY A 159 4.44 -3.71 -5.20
C GLY A 159 3.78 -5.03 -5.58
N LEU A 160 2.45 -5.11 -5.50
CA LEU A 160 1.69 -6.30 -5.89
C LEU A 160 1.75 -6.56 -7.40
N LEU A 161 1.57 -5.51 -8.22
CA LEU A 161 1.70 -5.63 -9.66
C LEU A 161 3.10 -6.11 -10.06
N ALA A 162 4.15 -5.53 -9.48
CA ALA A 162 5.52 -5.88 -9.75
C ALA A 162 5.87 -7.33 -9.31
N ALA A 163 5.33 -7.80 -8.19
CA ALA A 163 5.49 -9.18 -7.75
C ALA A 163 4.92 -10.16 -8.79
N LEU A 164 3.77 -9.86 -9.37
CA LEU A 164 3.15 -10.66 -10.42
C LEU A 164 3.90 -10.52 -11.77
N ALA A 165 4.25 -9.30 -12.16
CA ALA A 165 4.86 -9.00 -13.45
C ALA A 165 6.32 -9.51 -13.58
N ARG A 166 7.02 -9.78 -12.48
CA ARG A 166 8.34 -10.46 -12.51
C ARG A 166 8.26 -11.90 -12.97
N HIS A 167 7.09 -12.52 -12.90
CA HIS A 167 6.85 -13.91 -13.27
C HIS A 167 5.65 -14.02 -14.23
N PRO A 168 5.77 -13.48 -15.46
CA PRO A 168 4.64 -13.39 -16.38
C PRO A 168 4.09 -14.79 -16.70
N GLY A 169 2.77 -14.93 -16.66
CA GLY A 169 2.09 -16.19 -16.91
C GLY A 169 2.14 -17.23 -15.78
N GLN A 170 3.03 -17.07 -14.81
CA GLN A 170 3.15 -17.99 -13.67
C GLN A 170 2.13 -17.66 -12.59
N VAL A 171 1.56 -18.69 -11.97
CA VAL A 171 0.67 -18.54 -10.82
C VAL A 171 1.51 -18.36 -9.56
N ILE A 172 1.31 -17.26 -8.87
CA ILE A 172 1.91 -17.00 -7.56
C ILE A 172 0.83 -17.19 -6.50
N ASP A 173 1.11 -18.02 -5.50
CA ASP A 173 0.15 -18.31 -4.45
C ASP A 173 -0.06 -17.13 -3.50
N HIS A 174 -1.21 -17.15 -2.78
CA HIS A 174 -1.61 -16.05 -1.92
C HIS A 174 -0.59 -15.74 -0.82
N ARG A 175 -0.01 -16.77 -0.21
CA ARG A 175 0.95 -16.61 0.90
C ARG A 175 2.26 -15.99 0.42
N THR A 176 2.75 -16.41 -0.73
CA THR A 176 3.93 -15.83 -1.37
C THR A 176 3.70 -14.35 -1.69
N LEU A 177 2.56 -14.00 -2.31
CA LEU A 177 2.23 -12.60 -2.60
C LEU A 177 2.12 -11.76 -1.32
N LEU A 178 1.48 -12.28 -0.28
CA LEU A 178 1.37 -11.59 1.00
C LEU A 178 2.74 -11.32 1.62
N ARG A 179 3.61 -12.31 1.66
CA ARG A 179 4.97 -12.17 2.20
C ARG A 179 5.84 -11.22 1.39
N ASP A 180 5.78 -11.31 0.06
CA ASP A 180 6.59 -10.48 -0.82
C ASP A 180 6.18 -9.01 -0.75
N VAL A 181 4.89 -8.77 -0.67
CA VAL A 181 4.34 -7.40 -0.65
C VAL A 181 4.31 -6.85 0.77
N TRP A 182 3.68 -7.52 1.73
CA TRP A 182 3.50 -7.00 3.10
C TRP A 182 4.56 -7.46 4.09
N GLY A 183 5.30 -8.52 3.79
CA GLY A 183 6.38 -9.02 4.64
C GLY A 183 6.08 -10.36 5.29
N PRO A 184 7.08 -10.94 5.99
CA PRO A 184 7.02 -12.33 6.47
C PRO A 184 5.94 -12.60 7.54
N SER A 185 5.46 -11.56 8.21
CA SER A 185 4.39 -11.66 9.21
C SER A 185 3.01 -11.88 8.59
N TYR A 186 2.87 -11.71 7.27
CA TYR A 186 1.62 -11.89 6.53
C TYR A 186 1.57 -13.27 5.87
N GLY A 187 0.41 -13.90 5.90
CA GLY A 187 0.24 -15.23 5.29
C GLY A 187 -1.20 -15.66 5.07
N ASP A 188 -2.11 -15.15 5.88
CA ASP A 188 -3.52 -15.56 5.86
C ASP A 188 -4.49 -14.40 5.56
N GLU A 189 -3.98 -13.17 5.40
CA GLU A 189 -4.77 -11.96 5.15
C GLU A 189 -5.23 -11.87 3.68
N ARG A 190 -5.94 -12.89 3.21
CA ARG A 190 -6.41 -12.98 1.81
C ARG A 190 -7.28 -11.80 1.38
N ASN A 191 -7.97 -11.16 2.34
CA ASN A 191 -8.79 -10.00 2.04
C ASN A 191 -7.95 -8.79 1.64
N TYR A 192 -6.74 -8.64 2.19
CA TYR A 192 -5.76 -7.63 1.70
C TYR A 192 -5.49 -7.83 0.20
N LEU A 193 -5.13 -9.06 -0.21
CA LEU A 193 -4.88 -9.35 -1.62
C LEU A 193 -6.11 -9.07 -2.48
N ARG A 194 -7.30 -9.48 -2.04
CA ARG A 194 -8.54 -9.26 -2.81
C ARG A 194 -8.80 -7.79 -3.05
N THR A 195 -8.67 -6.96 -2.00
CA THR A 195 -8.84 -5.50 -2.08
C THR A 195 -7.86 -4.91 -3.09
N PHE A 196 -6.56 -5.18 -2.96
CA PHE A 196 -5.55 -4.62 -3.86
C PHE A 196 -5.64 -5.16 -5.29
N VAL A 197 -5.98 -6.43 -5.47
CA VAL A 197 -6.26 -6.99 -6.80
C VAL A 197 -7.45 -6.29 -7.43
N GLN A 198 -8.53 -6.05 -6.69
CA GLN A 198 -9.70 -5.33 -7.22
C GLN A 198 -9.36 -3.90 -7.62
N ARG A 199 -8.59 -3.18 -6.79
CA ARG A 199 -8.14 -1.82 -7.10
C ARG A 199 -7.26 -1.77 -8.36
N LEU A 200 -6.31 -2.71 -8.46
CA LEU A 200 -5.48 -2.83 -9.67
C LEU A 200 -6.32 -3.13 -10.90
N ARG A 201 -7.30 -4.03 -10.80
CA ARG A 201 -8.20 -4.33 -11.92
C ARG A 201 -9.00 -3.11 -12.35
N THR A 202 -9.53 -2.34 -11.41
CA THR A 202 -10.25 -1.09 -11.72
C THR A 202 -9.38 -0.12 -12.51
N LYS A 203 -8.07 -0.09 -12.26
CA LYS A 203 -7.12 0.81 -12.93
C LYS A 203 -6.57 0.25 -14.25
N LEU A 204 -6.42 -1.06 -14.36
CA LEU A 204 -5.64 -1.70 -15.43
C LEU A 204 -6.48 -2.52 -16.43
N GLU A 205 -7.66 -2.97 -16.06
CA GLU A 205 -8.51 -3.81 -16.93
C GLU A 205 -9.55 -2.99 -17.68
N ASP A 206 -9.90 -3.43 -18.87
CA ASP A 206 -11.05 -2.88 -19.59
C ASP A 206 -12.36 -3.30 -18.94
N ASP A 207 -12.44 -4.58 -18.53
CA ASP A 207 -13.52 -5.13 -17.71
C ASP A 207 -12.95 -5.82 -16.47
N PRO A 208 -13.03 -5.18 -15.29
CA PRO A 208 -12.56 -5.77 -14.03
C PRO A 208 -13.20 -7.11 -13.65
N LYS A 209 -14.37 -7.46 -14.24
CA LYS A 209 -15.05 -8.73 -14.03
C LYS A 209 -14.48 -9.85 -14.90
N ASN A 210 -13.90 -9.51 -16.06
CA ASN A 210 -13.25 -10.43 -16.99
C ASN A 210 -11.75 -10.09 -17.16
N PRO A 211 -10.94 -10.14 -16.09
CA PRO A 211 -9.58 -9.62 -16.07
C PRO A 211 -8.63 -10.40 -16.98
N GLN A 212 -7.80 -9.66 -17.73
CA GLN A 212 -6.77 -10.20 -18.61
C GLN A 212 -5.35 -9.91 -18.08
N VAL A 213 -5.16 -8.79 -17.37
CA VAL A 213 -3.87 -8.36 -16.81
C VAL A 213 -3.58 -9.06 -15.49
N ILE A 214 -4.57 -9.08 -14.57
CA ILE A 214 -4.44 -9.75 -13.27
C ILE A 214 -5.46 -10.86 -13.18
N VAL A 215 -5.05 -12.06 -13.56
CA VAL A 215 -5.93 -13.22 -13.70
C VAL A 215 -5.94 -14.05 -12.43
N THR A 216 -7.14 -14.40 -11.96
CA THR A 216 -7.31 -15.34 -10.85
C THR A 216 -7.05 -16.77 -11.30
N ALA A 217 -6.20 -17.50 -10.58
CA ALA A 217 -5.89 -18.90 -10.85
C ALA A 217 -6.63 -19.84 -9.89
N GLY A 218 -7.95 -19.83 -9.95
CA GLY A 218 -8.81 -20.60 -9.06
C GLY A 218 -8.60 -20.26 -7.59
N THR A 219 -8.42 -21.26 -6.74
CA THR A 219 -8.16 -21.07 -5.30
C THR A 219 -6.67 -20.90 -4.95
N ARG A 220 -5.77 -21.01 -5.94
CA ARG A 220 -4.33 -21.05 -5.71
C ARG A 220 -3.72 -19.67 -5.52
N GLY A 221 -4.08 -18.69 -6.36
CA GLY A 221 -3.46 -17.37 -6.34
C GLY A 221 -3.80 -16.54 -7.57
N TYR A 222 -2.86 -15.70 -7.96
CA TYR A 222 -2.98 -14.79 -9.10
C TYR A 222 -1.79 -14.94 -10.05
N ARG A 223 -1.98 -14.50 -11.30
CA ARG A 223 -0.90 -14.41 -12.28
C ARG A 223 -1.02 -13.13 -13.09
N PHE A 224 0.12 -12.63 -13.56
CA PHE A 224 0.14 -11.59 -14.59
C PHE A 224 -0.20 -12.24 -15.93
N GLY A 225 -1.20 -11.72 -16.61
CA GLY A 225 -1.59 -12.19 -17.93
C GLY A 225 -0.48 -11.87 -18.93
N VAL A 226 -0.21 -12.81 -19.81
CA VAL A 226 0.64 -12.61 -20.99
C VAL A 226 -0.26 -12.67 -22.21
N ALA A 227 -0.03 -11.79 -23.19
CA ALA A 227 -0.71 -11.91 -24.47
C ALA A 227 -0.45 -13.31 -25.04
N PRO A 228 -1.44 -13.93 -25.69
CA PRO A 228 -1.21 -15.15 -26.45
C PRO A 228 -0.04 -14.88 -27.41
N ILE A 229 0.96 -15.75 -27.40
CA ILE A 229 1.98 -15.74 -28.44
C ILE A 229 1.24 -16.09 -29.73
N GLU A 230 1.02 -15.11 -30.60
CA GLU A 230 0.58 -15.39 -31.96
C GLU A 230 1.63 -16.33 -32.60
N ARG A 231 1.18 -17.55 -32.88
CA ARG A 231 1.98 -18.55 -33.58
C ARG A 231 1.90 -18.35 -35.08
#